data_8d8752ad0704f6e699d90a937539f31c
#
_entry.id   8d8752ad0704f6e699d90a937539f31c
#
_cell.length_a   1.000
_cell.length_b   1.000
_cell.length_c   1.000
_cell.angle_alpha   90.00
_cell.angle_beta   90.00
_cell.angle_gamma   90.00
#
_symmetry.space_group_name_H-M   'P 1'
#
loop_
_entity.id
_entity.type
_entity.pdbx_description
1 polymer ?
#
loop_
_entity_poly.entity_id
_entity_poly.type
_entity_poly.pdbx_seq_one_letter_code
_entity_poly.pdbx_strand_id
1 'polypeptide(L)'
;MHIGQALDLVSRYDSLRNPLTSLGDYLDPELISRCLAESGTVTLRKRRLPLEMMVWCIVGMALERKEPLHQIVNRLDIMLPGNRPFVAPSAVIQARQRLGSEAVRRVFTKTAQLWHNATPHPHWCGLTLLAIDGVFWRTPDTPENDAAFPRQTHAGNPALYPQVKMVCQMELTSHLLTAAAFGTMKNSENELAEHL
;
A
#
# COMPACT_ATOMS: atom_id res chain seq x y z
N MET A 1 -13.20 -36.61 -15.25
CA MET A 1 -12.49 -35.47 -14.59
C MET A 1 -11.56 -36.07 -13.55
N HIS A 2 -10.24 -35.92 -13.68
CA HIS A 2 -9.30 -36.46 -12.69
C HIS A 2 -9.41 -35.69 -11.39
N ILE A 3 -9.37 -36.38 -10.23
CA ILE A 3 -9.43 -35.79 -8.89
C ILE A 3 -8.42 -34.64 -8.73
N GLY A 4 -7.23 -34.76 -9.32
CA GLY A 4 -6.22 -33.69 -9.34
C GLY A 4 -6.69 -32.40 -10.03
N GLN A 5 -7.44 -32.50 -11.12
CA GLN A 5 -7.99 -31.32 -11.82
C GLN A 5 -9.12 -30.65 -11.02
N ALA A 6 -9.89 -31.44 -10.27
CA ALA A 6 -10.93 -30.90 -9.42
C ALA A 6 -10.31 -30.18 -8.20
N LEU A 7 -9.25 -30.72 -7.60
CA LEU A 7 -8.51 -30.09 -6.49
C LEU A 7 -7.81 -28.81 -6.93
N ASP A 8 -7.21 -28.80 -8.14
CA ASP A 8 -6.62 -27.59 -8.74
C ASP A 8 -7.68 -26.51 -8.99
N LEU A 9 -8.88 -26.89 -9.42
CA LEU A 9 -9.99 -25.96 -9.65
C LEU A 9 -10.51 -25.37 -8.32
N VAL A 10 -10.62 -26.21 -7.29
CA VAL A 10 -11.02 -25.78 -5.93
C VAL A 10 -9.95 -24.85 -5.33
N SER A 11 -8.66 -25.19 -5.47
CA SER A 11 -7.56 -24.36 -5.01
C SER A 11 -7.53 -22.99 -5.70
N ARG A 12 -7.75 -22.96 -7.03
CA ARG A 12 -7.87 -21.69 -7.78
C ARG A 12 -9.11 -20.90 -7.36
N TYR A 13 -10.22 -21.56 -7.07
CA TYR A 13 -11.45 -20.92 -6.62
C TYR A 13 -11.30 -20.32 -5.21
N ASP A 14 -10.59 -21.01 -4.31
CA ASP A 14 -10.25 -20.51 -2.97
C ASP A 14 -9.29 -19.32 -3.02
N SER A 15 -8.28 -19.34 -3.90
CA SER A 15 -7.37 -18.20 -4.10
C SER A 15 -8.09 -16.98 -4.68
N LEU A 16 -9.10 -17.19 -5.55
CA LEU A 16 -9.97 -16.12 -6.05
C LEU A 16 -10.92 -15.58 -4.97
N ARG A 17 -11.32 -16.42 -4.01
CA ARG A 17 -12.19 -16.02 -2.90
C ARG A 17 -11.45 -15.29 -1.76
N ASN A 18 -10.17 -15.56 -1.60
CA ASN A 18 -9.35 -14.93 -0.57
C ASN A 18 -8.00 -14.49 -1.14
N PRO A 19 -7.96 -13.36 -1.88
CA PRO A 19 -6.73 -12.87 -2.50
C PRO A 19 -5.62 -12.55 -1.48
N LEU A 20 -5.96 -12.51 -0.18
CA LEU A 20 -4.99 -12.23 0.88
C LEU A 20 -4.12 -13.45 1.22
N THR A 21 -4.54 -14.67 0.89
CA THR A 21 -3.77 -15.90 1.21
C THR A 21 -2.50 -16.07 0.39
N SER A 22 -2.45 -15.48 -0.81
CA SER A 22 -1.30 -15.56 -1.72
C SER A 22 -0.42 -14.31 -1.73
N LEU A 23 -0.69 -13.32 -0.88
CA LEU A 23 0.10 -12.09 -0.84
C LEU A 23 1.59 -12.33 -0.55
N GLY A 24 1.91 -13.35 0.27
CA GLY A 24 3.29 -13.73 0.59
C GLY A 24 4.10 -14.18 -0.64
N ASP A 25 3.44 -14.66 -1.69
CA ASP A 25 4.09 -15.08 -2.94
C ASP A 25 4.54 -13.88 -3.77
N TYR A 26 3.91 -12.72 -3.58
CA TYR A 26 4.20 -11.50 -4.34
C TYR A 26 5.06 -10.51 -3.57
N LEU A 27 5.00 -10.52 -2.25
CA LEU A 27 5.71 -9.59 -1.39
C LEU A 27 6.44 -10.35 -0.29
N ASP A 28 7.76 -10.38 -0.38
CA ASP A 28 8.63 -11.12 0.54
C ASP A 28 8.51 -10.57 1.98
N PRO A 29 8.14 -11.41 2.96
CA PRO A 29 8.08 -11.01 4.37
C PRO A 29 9.42 -10.49 4.92
N GLU A 30 10.56 -10.99 4.42
CA GLU A 30 11.88 -10.52 4.84
C GLU A 30 12.16 -9.10 4.32
N LEU A 31 11.68 -8.78 3.12
CA LEU A 31 11.73 -7.42 2.60
C LEU A 31 11.00 -6.45 3.51
N ILE A 32 9.77 -6.82 3.93
CA ILE A 32 8.99 -6.01 4.87
C ILE A 32 9.76 -5.79 6.16
N SER A 33 10.28 -6.86 6.77
CA SER A 33 11.03 -6.78 8.03
C SER A 33 12.26 -5.87 7.92
N ARG A 34 13.00 -5.94 6.81
CA ARG A 34 14.14 -5.05 6.53
C ARG A 34 13.70 -3.59 6.39
N CYS A 35 12.66 -3.31 5.64
CA CYS A 35 12.14 -1.94 5.46
C CYS A 35 11.70 -1.33 6.80
N LEU A 36 11.09 -2.12 7.68
CA LEU A 36 10.70 -1.70 9.01
C LEU A 36 11.93 -1.38 9.87
N ALA A 37 12.94 -2.24 9.87
CA ALA A 37 14.18 -2.01 10.60
C ALA A 37 14.90 -0.74 10.13
N GLU A 38 15.02 -0.56 8.81
CA GLU A 38 15.66 0.62 8.20
C GLU A 38 14.90 1.93 8.44
N SER A 39 13.57 1.87 8.65
CA SER A 39 12.77 3.04 9.03
C SER A 39 12.84 3.39 10.51
N GLY A 40 13.60 2.63 11.31
CA GLY A 40 13.63 2.76 12.77
C GLY A 40 12.36 2.25 13.46
N THR A 41 11.47 1.59 12.72
CA THR A 41 10.21 1.07 13.21
C THR A 41 10.43 -0.32 13.80
N VAL A 42 11.00 -0.39 15.01
CA VAL A 42 11.32 -1.67 15.66
C VAL A 42 10.19 -2.12 16.57
N THR A 43 9.72 -3.33 16.36
CA THR A 43 8.79 -3.99 17.27
C THR A 43 9.55 -4.60 18.46
N LEU A 44 9.77 -3.82 19.52
CA LEU A 44 10.47 -4.27 20.75
C LEU A 44 9.73 -5.41 21.50
N ARG A 45 8.46 -5.61 21.22
CA ARG A 45 7.65 -6.71 21.80
C ARG A 45 6.77 -7.31 20.73
N LYS A 46 6.80 -8.63 20.57
CA LYS A 46 5.82 -9.38 19.76
C LYS A 46 4.43 -9.25 20.42
N ARG A 47 3.73 -8.18 20.07
CA ARG A 47 2.35 -7.91 20.48
C ARG A 47 1.39 -8.72 19.60
N ARG A 48 0.10 -8.69 19.95
CA ARG A 48 -0.97 -9.40 19.21
C ARG A 48 -1.07 -8.98 17.75
N LEU A 49 -0.60 -7.78 17.38
CA LEU A 49 -0.55 -7.27 16.01
C LEU A 49 0.86 -6.71 15.76
N PRO A 50 1.78 -7.51 15.18
CA PRO A 50 3.09 -7.04 14.74
C PRO A 50 2.97 -5.97 13.65
N LEU A 51 3.97 -5.10 13.53
CA LEU A 51 3.94 -4.01 12.54
C LEU A 51 4.07 -4.54 11.10
N GLU A 52 4.73 -5.67 10.92
CA GLU A 52 4.78 -6.40 9.65
C GLU A 52 3.36 -6.74 9.16
N MET A 53 2.49 -7.18 10.06
CA MET A 53 1.09 -7.45 9.73
C MET A 53 0.32 -6.19 9.35
N MET A 54 0.69 -5.03 9.86
CA MET A 54 0.07 -3.77 9.45
C MET A 54 0.42 -3.39 8.02
N VAL A 55 1.60 -3.74 7.51
CA VAL A 55 1.94 -3.59 6.09
C VAL A 55 0.98 -4.44 5.25
N TRP A 56 0.80 -5.71 5.61
CA TRP A 56 -0.15 -6.61 4.94
C TRP A 56 -1.59 -6.09 5.00
N CYS A 57 -1.99 -5.51 6.15
CA CYS A 57 -3.31 -4.88 6.28
C CYS A 57 -3.48 -3.71 5.31
N ILE A 58 -2.46 -2.88 5.12
CA ILE A 58 -2.51 -1.75 4.18
C ILE A 58 -2.64 -2.25 2.75
N VAL A 59 -1.88 -3.28 2.36
CA VAL A 59 -2.04 -3.93 1.05
C VAL A 59 -3.43 -4.53 0.92
N GLY A 60 -3.91 -5.23 1.95
CA GLY A 60 -5.25 -5.81 2.01
C GLY A 60 -6.37 -4.78 1.85
N MET A 61 -6.20 -3.56 2.38
CA MET A 61 -7.15 -2.45 2.18
C MET A 61 -7.29 -2.05 0.71
N ALA A 62 -6.24 -2.18 -0.09
CA ALA A 62 -6.30 -1.89 -1.52
C ALA A 62 -7.09 -2.96 -2.29
N LEU A 63 -7.00 -4.21 -1.86
CA LEU A 63 -7.70 -5.35 -2.47
C LEU A 63 -9.14 -5.47 -1.99
N GLU A 64 -9.37 -5.30 -0.69
CA GLU A 64 -10.66 -5.48 -0.02
C GLU A 64 -11.29 -4.13 0.34
N ARG A 65 -11.47 -3.26 -0.65
CA ARG A 65 -11.88 -1.84 -0.46
C ARG A 65 -13.22 -1.65 0.27
N LYS A 66 -14.08 -2.64 0.27
CA LYS A 66 -15.43 -2.57 0.90
C LYS A 66 -15.44 -3.10 2.32
N GLU A 67 -14.35 -3.77 2.74
CA GLU A 67 -14.28 -4.39 4.06
C GLU A 67 -13.70 -3.45 5.10
N PRO A 68 -14.24 -3.43 6.31
CA PRO A 68 -13.65 -2.70 7.42
C PRO A 68 -12.26 -3.26 7.78
N LEU A 69 -11.34 -2.39 8.19
CA LEU A 69 -9.95 -2.75 8.48
C LEU A 69 -9.82 -3.92 9.48
N HIS A 70 -10.67 -4.00 10.50
CA HIS A 70 -10.65 -5.09 11.47
C HIS A 70 -11.05 -6.45 10.86
N GLN A 71 -11.87 -6.48 9.80
CA GLN A 71 -12.19 -7.70 9.08
C GLN A 71 -11.03 -8.14 8.19
N ILE A 72 -10.34 -7.18 7.56
CA ILE A 72 -9.12 -7.47 6.79
C ILE A 72 -8.07 -8.09 7.71
N VAL A 73 -7.85 -7.53 8.90
CA VAL A 73 -6.93 -8.09 9.90
C VAL A 73 -7.32 -9.53 10.27
N ASN A 74 -8.60 -9.79 10.49
CA ASN A 74 -9.08 -11.12 10.85
C ASN A 74 -8.90 -12.14 9.70
N ARG A 75 -9.04 -11.71 8.45
CA ARG A 75 -8.78 -12.57 7.27
C ARG A 75 -7.29 -12.86 7.07
N LEU A 76 -6.42 -11.92 7.45
CA LEU A 76 -4.96 -12.09 7.44
C LEU A 76 -4.46 -12.96 8.59
N ASP A 77 -5.30 -13.31 9.54
CA ASP A 77 -4.96 -14.09 10.73
C ASP A 77 -4.46 -15.53 10.41
N ILE A 78 -4.73 -16.00 9.20
CA ILE A 78 -4.17 -17.26 8.66
C ILE A 78 -2.64 -17.21 8.58
N MET A 79 -2.03 -16.03 8.52
CA MET A 79 -0.59 -15.83 8.46
C MET A 79 0.05 -15.58 9.84
N LEU A 80 -0.75 -15.48 10.91
CA LEU A 80 -0.24 -15.34 12.27
C LEU A 80 -0.07 -16.71 12.90
N PRO A 81 1.12 -17.07 13.37
CA PRO A 81 1.32 -18.31 14.12
C PRO A 81 0.55 -18.27 15.45
N GLY A 82 -0.49 -19.05 15.56
CA GLY A 82 -1.28 -19.25 16.76
C GLY A 82 -2.74 -18.84 16.64
N ASN A 83 -3.60 -19.73 17.07
CA ASN A 83 -5.06 -19.58 17.13
C ASN A 83 -5.44 -18.40 18.05
N ARG A 84 -5.35 -17.16 17.57
CA ARG A 84 -5.56 -15.96 18.37
C ARG A 84 -6.83 -15.25 17.97
N PRO A 85 -7.80 -15.17 18.88
CA PRO A 85 -9.05 -14.51 18.60
C PRO A 85 -8.87 -12.99 18.50
N PHE A 86 -9.61 -12.41 17.59
CA PHE A 86 -10.09 -11.03 17.53
C PHE A 86 -9.12 -9.92 18.00
N VAL A 87 -8.65 -9.13 17.06
CA VAL A 87 -7.96 -7.86 17.33
C VAL A 87 -8.99 -6.74 17.41
N ALA A 88 -9.03 -6.01 18.52
CA ALA A 88 -9.93 -4.88 18.68
C ALA A 88 -9.65 -3.80 17.61
N PRO A 89 -10.68 -3.16 17.03
CA PRO A 89 -10.50 -2.10 16.02
C PRO A 89 -9.55 -0.98 16.47
N SER A 90 -9.63 -0.58 17.74
CA SER A 90 -8.74 0.44 18.33
C SER A 90 -7.26 0.03 18.31
N ALA A 91 -6.96 -1.26 18.52
CA ALA A 91 -5.59 -1.76 18.46
C ALA A 91 -5.02 -1.71 17.03
N VAL A 92 -5.86 -1.92 16.02
CA VAL A 92 -5.49 -1.81 14.62
C VAL A 92 -5.16 -0.36 14.25
N ILE A 93 -5.98 0.60 14.70
CA ILE A 93 -5.73 2.03 14.49
C ILE A 93 -4.41 2.45 15.13
N GLN A 94 -4.17 2.07 16.39
CA GLN A 94 -2.91 2.37 17.08
C GLN A 94 -1.69 1.71 16.42
N ALA A 95 -1.83 0.49 15.92
CA ALA A 95 -0.75 -0.19 15.21
C ALA A 95 -0.41 0.52 13.90
N ARG A 96 -1.44 0.99 13.15
CA ARG A 96 -1.27 1.78 11.93
C ARG A 96 -0.55 3.11 12.21
N GLN A 97 -0.93 3.82 13.28
CA GLN A 97 -0.27 5.06 13.68
C GLN A 97 1.21 4.84 14.03
N ARG A 98 1.52 3.73 14.73
CA ARG A 98 2.91 3.37 15.08
C ARG A 98 3.75 2.95 13.87
N LEU A 99 3.13 2.32 12.86
CA LEU A 99 3.84 1.95 11.63
C LEU A 99 4.41 3.19 10.94
N GLY A 100 3.63 4.26 10.87
CA GLY A 100 4.02 5.48 10.21
C GLY A 100 4.05 5.36 8.67
N SER A 101 4.27 6.48 8.01
CA SER A 101 4.30 6.53 6.54
C SER A 101 5.65 6.09 5.94
N GLU A 102 6.76 6.32 6.65
CA GLU A 102 8.10 6.04 6.15
C GLU A 102 8.34 4.54 5.89
N ALA A 103 7.87 3.68 6.79
CA ALA A 103 7.97 2.24 6.60
C ALA A 103 7.21 1.79 5.34
N VAL A 104 6.00 2.31 5.14
CA VAL A 104 5.17 2.00 3.96
C VAL A 104 5.83 2.53 2.68
N ARG A 105 6.37 3.75 2.70
CA ARG A 105 7.11 4.34 1.60
C ARG A 105 8.29 3.45 1.19
N ARG A 106 9.09 2.97 2.15
CA ARG A 106 10.22 2.08 1.88
C ARG A 106 9.79 0.76 1.28
N VAL A 107 8.73 0.15 1.81
CA VAL A 107 8.18 -1.09 1.23
C VAL A 107 7.76 -0.86 -0.22
N PHE A 108 7.02 0.21 -0.51
CA PHE A 108 6.64 0.57 -1.88
C PHE A 108 7.86 0.72 -2.79
N THR A 109 8.83 1.57 -2.40
CA THR A 109 10.00 1.86 -3.24
C THR A 109 10.83 0.59 -3.51
N LYS A 110 11.08 -0.22 -2.49
CA LYS A 110 11.86 -1.45 -2.65
C LYS A 110 11.14 -2.51 -3.48
N THR A 111 9.84 -2.65 -3.28
CA THR A 111 9.02 -3.60 -4.07
C THR A 111 8.95 -3.16 -5.53
N ALA A 112 8.68 -1.88 -5.79
CA ALA A 112 8.65 -1.33 -7.14
C ALA A 112 9.97 -1.55 -7.88
N GLN A 113 11.09 -1.27 -7.20
CA GLN A 113 12.43 -1.49 -7.76
C GLN A 113 12.71 -2.97 -8.05
N LEU A 114 12.36 -3.87 -7.13
CA LEU A 114 12.55 -5.31 -7.33
C LEU A 114 11.72 -5.83 -8.50
N TRP A 115 10.47 -5.47 -8.58
CA TRP A 115 9.58 -5.92 -9.64
C TRP A 115 9.96 -5.33 -11.00
N HIS A 116 10.35 -4.06 -11.03
CA HIS A 116 10.86 -3.42 -12.24
C HIS A 116 12.11 -4.15 -12.77
N ASN A 117 13.06 -4.46 -11.90
CA ASN A 117 14.30 -5.15 -12.27
C ASN A 117 14.09 -6.63 -12.64
N ALA A 118 13.09 -7.29 -12.06
CA ALA A 118 12.79 -8.70 -12.31
C ALA A 118 11.98 -8.92 -13.60
N THR A 119 11.31 -7.88 -14.11
CA THR A 119 10.43 -7.97 -15.29
C THR A 119 11.16 -7.43 -16.52
N PRO A 120 11.28 -8.19 -17.62
CA PRO A 120 11.80 -7.64 -18.87
C PRO A 120 10.80 -6.62 -19.44
N HIS A 121 11.27 -5.41 -19.70
CA HIS A 121 10.48 -4.36 -20.32
C HIS A 121 10.91 -4.16 -21.77
N PRO A 122 9.97 -4.07 -22.73
CA PRO A 122 10.28 -3.65 -24.08
C PRO A 122 10.87 -2.23 -24.09
N HIS A 123 11.94 -2.05 -24.84
CA HIS A 123 12.57 -0.75 -25.02
C HIS A 123 12.20 -0.15 -26.38
N TRP A 124 11.95 1.14 -26.41
CA TRP A 124 11.81 1.90 -27.66
C TRP A 124 13.13 2.62 -27.94
N CYS A 125 13.79 2.24 -29.03
CA CYS A 125 15.13 2.77 -29.38
C CYS A 125 16.15 2.67 -28.23
N GLY A 126 16.09 1.60 -27.43
CA GLY A 126 16.96 1.40 -26.27
C GLY A 126 16.55 2.16 -25.00
N LEU A 127 15.42 2.86 -25.02
CA LEU A 127 14.91 3.64 -23.90
C LEU A 127 13.71 2.96 -23.24
N THR A 128 13.66 2.99 -21.93
CA THR A 128 12.48 2.62 -21.16
C THR A 128 11.44 3.73 -21.25
N LEU A 129 10.19 3.38 -21.56
CA LEU A 129 9.10 4.35 -21.65
C LEU A 129 8.41 4.49 -20.30
N LEU A 130 8.41 5.69 -19.76
CA LEU A 130 7.78 6.06 -18.51
C LEU A 130 6.70 7.11 -18.73
N ALA A 131 5.57 6.96 -18.07
CA ALA A 131 4.54 8.00 -17.98
C ALA A 131 4.59 8.64 -16.59
N ILE A 132 4.31 9.94 -16.55
CA ILE A 132 4.14 10.71 -15.32
C ILE A 132 2.74 11.32 -15.36
N ASP A 133 1.97 11.13 -14.28
CA ASP A 133 0.61 11.69 -14.16
C ASP A 133 0.31 12.06 -12.71
N GLY A 134 -0.58 13.04 -12.55
CA GLY A 134 -1.01 13.58 -11.27
C GLY A 134 -2.45 13.19 -10.92
N VAL A 135 -2.72 12.95 -9.65
CA VAL A 135 -4.06 12.67 -9.14
C VAL A 135 -4.30 13.37 -7.81
N PHE A 136 -5.55 13.72 -7.55
CA PHE A 136 -5.98 14.33 -6.28
C PHE A 136 -6.88 13.36 -5.51
N TRP A 137 -6.61 13.24 -4.22
CA TRP A 137 -7.45 12.46 -3.33
C TRP A 137 -7.98 13.31 -2.18
N ARG A 138 -9.23 13.10 -1.84
CA ARG A 138 -9.80 13.65 -0.61
C ARG A 138 -9.25 12.87 0.56
N THR A 139 -8.82 13.58 1.60
CA THR A 139 -8.46 12.97 2.87
C THR A 139 -9.63 13.11 3.86
N PRO A 140 -9.68 12.27 4.91
CA PRO A 140 -10.66 12.44 5.97
C PRO A 140 -10.61 13.86 6.55
N ASP A 141 -11.79 14.37 6.93
CA ASP A 141 -11.92 15.70 7.52
C ASP A 141 -11.49 15.66 8.99
N THR A 142 -10.18 15.83 9.21
CA THR A 142 -9.57 15.90 10.54
C THR A 142 -8.63 17.10 10.62
N PRO A 143 -8.42 17.66 11.82
CA PRO A 143 -7.49 18.79 12.01
C PRO A 143 -6.08 18.49 11.53
N GLU A 144 -5.60 17.25 11.70
CA GLU A 144 -4.26 16.83 11.30
C GLU A 144 -4.13 16.80 9.77
N ASN A 145 -5.17 16.31 9.08
CA ASN A 145 -5.18 16.29 7.61
C ASN A 145 -5.32 17.71 7.05
N ASP A 146 -6.10 18.57 7.68
CA ASP A 146 -6.25 19.98 7.26
C ASP A 146 -4.94 20.77 7.46
N ALA A 147 -4.19 20.48 8.52
CA ALA A 147 -2.87 21.05 8.74
C ALA A 147 -1.83 20.55 7.73
N ALA A 148 -1.86 19.25 7.38
CA ALA A 148 -0.92 18.63 6.43
C ALA A 148 -1.26 18.99 4.97
N PHE A 149 -2.55 19.05 4.64
CA PHE A 149 -3.07 19.29 3.30
C PHE A 149 -4.12 20.39 3.31
N PRO A 150 -3.72 21.66 3.42
CA PRO A 150 -4.63 22.78 3.56
C PRO A 150 -5.66 22.84 2.45
N ARG A 151 -6.92 23.11 2.80
CA ARG A 151 -8.03 23.25 1.83
C ARG A 151 -7.76 24.39 0.88
N GLN A 152 -8.05 24.16 -0.39
CA GLN A 152 -8.07 25.26 -1.36
C GLN A 152 -9.34 26.06 -1.23
N THR A 153 -9.21 27.36 -1.52
CA THR A 153 -10.35 28.27 -1.56
C THR A 153 -10.66 28.60 -3.03
N HIS A 154 -11.87 28.28 -3.47
CA HIS A 154 -12.37 28.65 -4.79
C HIS A 154 -13.48 29.69 -4.65
N ALA A 155 -13.32 30.84 -5.31
CA ALA A 155 -14.31 31.94 -5.26
C ALA A 155 -14.72 32.32 -3.83
N GLY A 156 -13.78 32.36 -2.89
CA GLY A 156 -14.02 32.69 -1.47
C GLY A 156 -14.55 31.54 -0.62
N ASN A 157 -14.86 30.38 -1.19
CA ASN A 157 -15.36 29.25 -0.44
C ASN A 157 -14.26 28.19 -0.27
N PRO A 158 -13.97 27.72 0.96
CA PRO A 158 -13.03 26.62 1.18
C PRO A 158 -13.60 25.29 0.66
N ALA A 159 -12.73 24.43 0.16
CA ALA A 159 -13.09 23.08 -0.22
C ALA A 159 -13.66 22.31 0.97
N LEU A 160 -14.63 21.41 0.73
CA LEU A 160 -15.30 20.64 1.80
C LEU A 160 -14.34 19.71 2.56
N TYR A 161 -13.28 19.25 1.92
CA TYR A 161 -12.32 18.29 2.49
C TYR A 161 -10.89 18.72 2.17
N PRO A 162 -9.92 18.40 3.04
CA PRO A 162 -8.51 18.50 2.71
C PRO A 162 -8.18 17.54 1.55
N GLN A 163 -7.23 17.93 0.69
CA GLN A 163 -6.87 17.17 -0.51
C GLN A 163 -5.35 17.00 -0.60
N VAL A 164 -4.93 15.77 -0.86
CA VAL A 164 -3.54 15.44 -1.18
C VAL A 164 -3.39 15.32 -2.68
N LYS A 165 -2.33 15.92 -3.22
CA LYS A 165 -1.87 15.70 -4.59
C LYS A 165 -0.82 14.60 -4.59
N MET A 166 -0.93 13.66 -5.50
CA MET A 166 0.09 12.66 -5.78
C MET A 166 0.49 12.77 -7.25
N VAL A 167 1.79 12.74 -7.51
CA VAL A 167 2.33 12.52 -8.86
C VAL A 167 3.04 11.18 -8.84
N CYS A 168 2.78 10.34 -9.82
CA CYS A 168 3.39 9.02 -9.93
C CYS A 168 4.06 8.82 -11.28
N GLN A 169 5.08 7.99 -11.28
CA GLN A 169 5.76 7.49 -12.45
C GLN A 169 5.36 6.03 -12.67
N MET A 170 5.04 5.69 -13.90
CA MET A 170 4.61 4.35 -14.29
C MET A 170 5.40 3.87 -15.52
N GLU A 171 5.86 2.62 -15.48
CA GLU A 171 6.39 1.97 -16.66
C GLU A 171 5.22 1.58 -17.59
N LEU A 172 5.28 2.01 -18.89
CA LEU A 172 4.12 1.99 -19.79
C LEU A 172 3.72 0.59 -20.25
N THR A 173 4.63 -0.37 -20.27
CA THR A 173 4.34 -1.72 -20.79
C THR A 173 3.76 -2.64 -19.74
N SER A 174 4.23 -2.54 -18.51
CA SER A 174 3.77 -3.34 -17.36
C SER A 174 2.71 -2.64 -16.52
N HIS A 175 2.55 -1.32 -16.67
CA HIS A 175 1.75 -0.45 -15.81
C HIS A 175 2.20 -0.46 -14.35
N LEU A 176 3.48 -0.81 -14.11
CA LEU A 176 4.06 -0.80 -12.78
C LEU A 176 4.35 0.64 -12.33
N LEU A 177 3.81 1.04 -11.19
CA LEU A 177 4.19 2.29 -10.55
C LEU A 177 5.60 2.14 -9.96
N THR A 178 6.54 2.93 -10.48
CA THR A 178 7.96 2.87 -10.09
C THR A 178 8.33 3.89 -9.03
N ALA A 179 7.64 5.04 -9.02
CA ALA A 179 7.84 6.10 -8.04
C ALA A 179 6.55 6.87 -7.77
N ALA A 180 6.47 7.54 -6.62
CA ALA A 180 5.37 8.43 -6.26
C ALA A 180 5.85 9.53 -5.31
N ALA A 181 5.39 10.76 -5.57
CA ALA A 181 5.60 11.92 -4.73
C ALA A 181 4.26 12.50 -4.28
N PHE A 182 4.20 13.01 -3.05
CA PHE A 182 3.00 13.56 -2.45
C PHE A 182 3.21 15.01 -2.05
N GLY A 183 2.18 15.82 -2.22
CA GLY A 183 2.21 17.22 -1.86
C GLY A 183 0.83 17.80 -1.59
N THR A 184 0.81 19.08 -1.33
CA THR A 184 -0.42 19.86 -1.18
C THR A 184 -0.93 20.30 -2.55
N MET A 185 -2.13 20.82 -2.60
CA MET A 185 -2.71 21.40 -3.81
C MET A 185 -1.96 22.64 -4.32
N LYS A 186 -1.09 23.24 -3.52
CA LYS A 186 -0.25 24.39 -3.90
C LYS A 186 0.95 23.98 -4.75
N ASN A 187 1.43 22.75 -4.60
CA ASN A 187 2.55 22.25 -5.38
C ASN A 187 2.09 22.04 -6.85
N SER A 188 2.91 22.42 -7.80
CA SER A 188 2.70 22.05 -9.20
C SER A 188 3.03 20.56 -9.40
N GLU A 189 2.52 19.97 -10.48
CA GLU A 189 2.86 18.59 -10.82
C GLU A 189 4.33 18.47 -11.21
N ASN A 190 4.89 19.50 -11.86
CA ASN A 190 6.31 19.53 -12.23
C ASN A 190 7.21 19.53 -11.00
N GLU A 191 6.90 20.32 -9.96
CA GLU A 191 7.65 20.30 -8.71
C GLU A 191 7.63 18.91 -8.04
N LEU A 192 6.48 18.23 -8.04
CA LEU A 192 6.39 16.89 -7.48
C LEU A 192 7.09 15.85 -8.37
N ALA A 193 7.07 16.04 -9.69
CA ALA A 193 7.76 15.16 -10.62
C ALA A 193 9.29 15.20 -10.48
N GLU A 194 9.86 16.32 -10.03
CA GLU A 194 11.29 16.44 -9.72
C GLU A 194 11.74 15.56 -8.53
N HIS A 195 10.77 15.04 -7.75
CA HIS A 195 11.03 14.16 -6.60
C HIS A 195 10.80 12.67 -6.92
N LEU A 196 10.51 12.29 -8.17
CA LEU A 196 10.36 10.90 -8.63
C LEU A 196 11.71 10.24 -9.03
#